data_097f28ec05a9c335c6b49ae98c4d4341
#
_entry.id   097f28ec05a9c335c6b49ae98c4d4341
#
_cell.length_a   1.000
_cell.length_b   1.000
_cell.length_c   1.000
_cell.angle_alpha   90.00
_cell.angle_beta   90.00
_cell.angle_gamma   90.00
#
_symmetry.space_group_name_H-M   'P 1'
#
loop_
_entity.id
_entity.type
_entity.pdbx_description
1 polymer ?
#
loop_
_entity_poly.entity_id
_entity_poly.type
_entity_poly.pdbx_seq_one_letter_code
_entity_poly.pdbx_strand_id
1 'polypeptide(L)'
;HLVLSTLHTNSAPETITRLLDLGLDPVNFSDALLGILAQRLMRTLCGKCKQPYKPDKKELDHLVNAYGREAFKKLPFDLNNIELQGPVGCDDCGGTGYKGRTGVHELLMGTNELQAMIYNKAELDVIHEQALKDGMQTMKQDGIEKIFMGLSDYLQLLRVVAE
;
A
#
# COMPACT_ATOMS: atom_id res chain seq x y z
N HIS A 1 11.07 -24.16 12.40
CA HIS A 1 11.96 -23.45 11.48
C HIS A 1 11.28 -22.20 10.95
N LEU A 2 12.04 -21.12 10.70
CA LEU A 2 11.55 -19.97 9.94
C LEU A 2 11.45 -20.35 8.46
N VAL A 3 10.28 -20.19 7.89
CA VAL A 3 10.01 -20.45 6.47
C VAL A 3 9.58 -19.16 5.80
N LEU A 4 10.20 -18.84 4.67
CA LEU A 4 9.82 -17.73 3.79
C LEU A 4 9.37 -18.32 2.46
N SER A 5 8.23 -17.86 1.95
CA SER A 5 7.66 -18.30 0.68
C SER A 5 7.07 -17.11 -0.08
N THR A 6 6.83 -17.29 -1.37
CA THR A 6 6.20 -16.28 -2.21
C THR A 6 4.90 -16.80 -2.79
N LEU A 7 3.91 -15.92 -2.92
CA LEU A 7 2.60 -16.21 -3.51
C LEU A 7 2.18 -15.04 -4.40
N HIS A 8 1.38 -15.32 -5.41
CA HIS A 8 0.82 -14.28 -6.29
C HIS A 8 -0.62 -13.96 -5.86
N THR A 9 -0.79 -12.85 -5.15
CA THR A 9 -2.08 -12.33 -4.67
C THR A 9 -2.12 -10.82 -4.83
N ASN A 10 -3.31 -10.20 -4.74
CA ASN A 10 -3.45 -8.77 -4.89
C ASN A 10 -3.23 -8.01 -3.57
N SER A 11 -3.50 -8.64 -2.43
CA SER A 11 -3.36 -8.05 -1.10
C SER A 11 -2.87 -9.07 -0.07
N ALA A 12 -2.44 -8.58 1.10
CA ALA A 12 -2.01 -9.44 2.19
C ALA A 12 -3.18 -10.26 2.79
N PRO A 13 -4.38 -9.70 3.04
CA PRO A 13 -5.53 -10.48 3.48
C PRO A 13 -5.96 -11.57 2.49
N GLU A 14 -5.98 -11.28 1.17
CA GLU A 14 -6.30 -12.30 0.15
C GLU A 14 -5.34 -13.50 0.17
N THR A 15 -4.10 -13.28 0.59
CA THR A 15 -3.13 -14.38 0.71
C THR A 15 -3.58 -15.42 1.73
N ILE A 16 -4.20 -14.99 2.83
CA ILE A 16 -4.75 -15.91 3.85
C ILE A 16 -5.83 -16.81 3.24
N THR A 17 -6.83 -16.20 2.61
CA THR A 17 -7.91 -16.94 1.95
C THR A 17 -7.34 -17.90 0.89
N ARG A 18 -6.41 -17.40 0.07
CA ARG A 18 -5.78 -18.22 -0.97
C ARG A 18 -5.03 -19.44 -0.43
N LEU A 19 -4.33 -19.28 0.71
CA LEU A 19 -3.62 -20.40 1.34
C LEU A 19 -4.58 -21.44 1.92
N LEU A 20 -5.68 -20.99 2.53
CA LEU A 20 -6.74 -21.88 3.02
C LEU A 20 -7.42 -22.64 1.86
N ASP A 21 -7.68 -21.97 0.73
CA ASP A 21 -8.25 -22.57 -0.49
C ASP A 21 -7.29 -23.62 -1.12
N LEU A 22 -5.98 -23.43 -0.97
CA LEU A 22 -4.97 -24.39 -1.39
C LEU A 22 -4.88 -25.62 -0.47
N GLY A 23 -5.66 -25.66 0.60
CA GLY A 23 -5.78 -26.79 1.50
C GLY A 23 -4.86 -26.76 2.71
N LEU A 24 -4.27 -25.58 3.05
CA LEU A 24 -3.57 -25.45 4.32
C LEU A 24 -4.56 -25.65 5.48
N ASP A 25 -4.14 -26.45 6.45
CA ASP A 25 -4.91 -26.64 7.67
C ASP A 25 -4.95 -25.35 8.50
N PRO A 26 -6.14 -24.79 8.78
CA PRO A 26 -6.28 -23.51 9.48
C PRO A 26 -5.62 -23.48 10.85
N VAL A 27 -5.63 -24.61 11.57
CA VAL A 27 -5.03 -24.72 12.91
C VAL A 27 -3.53 -24.50 12.85
N ASN A 28 -2.86 -25.30 12.03
CA ASN A 28 -1.41 -25.23 11.88
C ASN A 28 -0.97 -23.91 11.21
N PHE A 29 -1.77 -23.42 10.27
CA PHE A 29 -1.45 -22.16 9.57
C PHE A 29 -1.59 -20.93 10.48
N SER A 30 -2.65 -20.86 11.29
CA SER A 30 -2.85 -19.75 12.22
C SER A 30 -1.70 -19.62 13.21
N ASP A 31 -1.27 -20.74 13.81
CA ASP A 31 -0.17 -20.75 14.78
C ASP A 31 1.18 -20.41 14.16
N ALA A 32 1.40 -20.78 12.88
CA ALA A 32 2.68 -20.60 12.21
C ALA A 32 2.84 -19.22 11.56
N LEU A 33 1.75 -18.48 11.33
CA LEU A 33 1.79 -17.22 10.59
C LEU A 33 2.44 -16.10 11.42
N LEU A 34 3.57 -15.59 10.93
CA LEU A 34 4.24 -14.42 11.49
C LEU A 34 3.79 -13.12 10.81
N GLY A 35 3.63 -13.15 9.51
CA GLY A 35 3.16 -12.00 8.73
C GLY A 35 3.16 -12.26 7.24
N ILE A 36 2.48 -11.39 6.52
CA ILE A 36 2.37 -11.41 5.06
C ILE A 36 2.71 -10.02 4.54
N LEU A 37 3.72 -9.93 3.66
CA LEU A 37 4.08 -8.71 2.97
C LEU A 37 3.59 -8.78 1.53
N ALA A 38 2.61 -7.97 1.17
CA ALA A 38 2.24 -7.72 -0.21
C ALA A 38 2.94 -6.47 -0.75
N GLN A 39 3.35 -6.49 -2.01
CA GLN A 39 4.02 -5.37 -2.64
C GLN A 39 3.68 -5.23 -4.13
N ARG A 40 3.77 -3.98 -4.62
CA ARG A 40 3.73 -3.62 -6.04
C ARG A 40 4.84 -2.61 -6.34
N LEU A 41 5.26 -2.53 -7.59
CA LEU A 41 6.27 -1.55 -8.02
C LEU A 41 5.61 -0.40 -8.77
N MET A 42 5.75 0.80 -8.23
CA MET A 42 5.27 2.06 -8.79
C MET A 42 6.45 2.81 -9.43
N ARG A 43 6.25 3.47 -10.58
CA ARG A 43 7.29 4.31 -11.20
C ARG A 43 7.58 5.53 -10.33
N THR A 44 8.87 5.88 -10.21
CA THR A 44 9.28 7.11 -9.52
C THR A 44 9.43 8.26 -10.49
N LEU A 45 9.13 9.47 -10.02
CA LEU A 45 9.42 10.70 -10.75
C LEU A 45 10.92 10.84 -11.01
N CYS A 46 11.26 11.40 -12.15
CA CYS A 46 12.65 11.67 -12.49
C CYS A 46 13.21 12.78 -11.59
N GLY A 47 14.23 12.48 -10.81
CA GLY A 47 14.84 13.44 -9.89
C GLY A 47 15.46 14.67 -10.55
N LYS A 48 15.75 14.60 -11.87
CA LYS A 48 16.32 15.72 -12.61
C LYS A 48 15.29 16.70 -13.17
N CYS A 49 14.07 16.24 -13.42
CA CYS A 49 13.08 17.09 -14.10
C CYS A 49 11.73 17.20 -13.41
N LYS A 50 11.50 16.48 -12.31
CA LYS A 50 10.28 16.67 -11.53
C LYS A 50 10.20 18.11 -11.04
N GLN A 51 8.99 18.68 -11.03
CA GLN A 51 8.76 20.04 -10.57
C GLN A 51 7.68 20.08 -9.50
N PRO A 52 7.84 20.97 -8.49
CA PRO A 52 6.81 21.17 -7.49
C PRO A 52 5.61 21.89 -8.10
N TYR A 53 4.41 21.50 -7.66
CA TYR A 53 3.17 22.21 -7.96
C TYR A 53 2.25 22.19 -6.74
N LYS A 54 1.35 23.17 -6.68
CA LYS A 54 0.30 23.18 -5.66
C LYS A 54 -0.91 22.44 -6.19
N PRO A 55 -1.32 21.33 -5.53
CA PRO A 55 -2.52 20.61 -5.94
C PRO A 55 -3.75 21.52 -5.77
N ASP A 56 -4.72 21.35 -6.64
CA ASP A 56 -6.02 21.97 -6.43
C ASP A 56 -6.77 21.29 -5.27
N LYS A 57 -7.84 21.96 -4.80
CA LYS A 57 -8.62 21.44 -3.66
C LYS A 57 -9.24 20.06 -3.95
N LYS A 58 -9.61 19.79 -5.21
CA LYS A 58 -10.25 18.51 -5.58
C LYS A 58 -9.23 17.38 -5.54
N GLU A 59 -8.03 17.61 -6.08
CA GLU A 59 -6.94 16.65 -6.05
C GLU A 59 -6.51 16.33 -4.61
N LEU A 60 -6.33 17.36 -3.79
CA LEU A 60 -5.97 17.20 -2.40
C LEU A 60 -7.05 16.45 -1.60
N ASP A 61 -8.33 16.86 -1.73
CA ASP A 61 -9.45 16.17 -1.09
C ASP A 61 -9.56 14.72 -1.53
N HIS A 62 -9.28 14.43 -2.81
CA HIS A 62 -9.30 13.08 -3.34
C HIS A 62 -8.21 12.19 -2.71
N LEU A 63 -6.97 12.67 -2.64
CA LEU A 63 -5.86 11.96 -1.99
C LEU A 63 -6.13 11.70 -0.51
N VAL A 64 -6.60 12.73 0.22
CA VAL A 64 -6.91 12.61 1.65
C VAL A 64 -8.07 11.64 1.90
N ASN A 65 -9.09 11.65 1.05
CA ASN A 65 -10.20 10.69 1.16
C ASN A 65 -9.76 9.26 0.84
N ALA A 66 -8.93 9.09 -0.21
CA ALA A 66 -8.39 7.79 -0.59
C ALA A 66 -7.46 7.18 0.46
N TYR A 67 -6.78 8.02 1.25
CA TYR A 67 -5.99 7.59 2.41
C TYR A 67 -6.88 7.23 3.61
N GLY A 68 -8.01 7.90 3.75
CA GLY A 68 -8.85 7.90 4.95
C GLY A 68 -8.58 9.13 5.83
N ARG A 69 -9.53 10.06 5.87
CA ARG A 69 -9.36 11.39 6.51
C ARG A 69 -8.83 11.35 7.94
N GLU A 70 -9.34 10.43 8.75
CA GLU A 70 -8.93 10.34 10.16
C GLU A 70 -7.51 9.76 10.31
N ALA A 71 -7.13 8.81 9.45
CA ALA A 71 -5.78 8.27 9.41
C ALA A 71 -4.78 9.33 8.89
N PHE A 72 -5.17 10.08 7.87
CA PHE A 72 -4.35 11.13 7.26
C PHE A 72 -3.99 12.25 8.25
N LYS A 73 -4.90 12.63 9.17
CA LYS A 73 -4.64 13.65 10.21
C LYS A 73 -3.48 13.31 11.15
N LYS A 74 -3.10 12.03 11.21
CA LYS A 74 -1.97 11.57 12.04
C LYS A 74 -0.63 11.70 11.32
N LEU A 75 -0.63 11.99 10.02
CA LEU A 75 0.59 12.17 9.24
C LEU A 75 1.18 13.57 9.46
N PRO A 76 2.50 13.72 9.31
CA PRO A 76 3.18 14.99 9.53
C PRO A 76 3.09 15.95 8.34
N PHE A 77 1.99 15.94 7.59
CA PHE A 77 1.80 16.80 6.41
C PHE A 77 0.91 18.00 6.73
N ASP A 78 1.38 19.22 6.44
CA ASP A 78 0.59 20.44 6.54
C ASP A 78 -0.20 20.67 5.25
N LEU A 79 -1.49 20.38 5.28
CA LEU A 79 -2.38 20.53 4.11
C LEU A 79 -2.53 21.97 3.61
N ASN A 80 -2.21 22.97 4.45
CA ASN A 80 -2.33 24.38 4.04
C ASN A 80 -1.14 24.85 3.20
N ASN A 81 -0.01 24.14 3.30
CA ASN A 81 1.23 24.51 2.60
C ASN A 81 1.86 23.33 1.87
N ILE A 82 1.03 22.45 1.30
CA ILE A 82 1.52 21.27 0.62
C ILE A 82 1.90 21.57 -0.82
N GLU A 83 3.04 21.03 -1.23
CA GLU A 83 3.47 20.97 -2.61
C GLU A 83 3.67 19.51 -3.01
N LEU A 84 3.05 19.10 -4.11
CA LEU A 84 3.30 17.81 -4.72
C LEU A 84 4.35 17.95 -5.83
N GLN A 85 4.90 16.83 -6.28
CA GLN A 85 5.84 16.80 -7.39
C GLN A 85 5.18 16.21 -8.62
N GLY A 86 5.37 16.84 -9.78
CA GLY A 86 4.81 16.37 -11.05
C GLY A 86 5.90 15.98 -12.06
N PRO A 87 5.57 15.09 -13.03
CA PRO A 87 6.48 14.72 -14.11
C PRO A 87 6.56 15.83 -15.15
N VAL A 88 7.78 16.10 -15.68
CA VAL A 88 7.99 17.04 -16.79
C VAL A 88 8.51 16.31 -18.02
N GLY A 89 9.66 15.69 -17.91
CA GLY A 89 10.38 15.02 -18.99
C GLY A 89 11.70 15.72 -19.30
N CYS A 90 12.74 14.92 -19.52
CA CYS A 90 14.07 15.37 -19.94
C CYS A 90 14.80 14.22 -20.63
N ASP A 91 15.99 14.49 -21.18
CA ASP A 91 16.79 13.48 -21.87
C ASP A 91 17.16 12.32 -20.94
N ASP A 92 17.42 12.57 -19.65
CA ASP A 92 17.78 11.55 -18.66
C ASP A 92 16.68 10.51 -18.42
N CYS A 93 15.43 10.87 -18.58
CA CYS A 93 14.27 9.97 -18.45
C CYS A 93 13.63 9.62 -19.82
N GLY A 94 14.26 9.99 -20.94
CA GLY A 94 13.73 9.79 -22.28
C GLY A 94 12.39 10.50 -22.52
N GLY A 95 12.23 11.71 -21.98
CA GLY A 95 11.03 12.53 -22.13
C GLY A 95 9.81 12.09 -21.28
N THR A 96 9.91 11.00 -20.52
CA THR A 96 8.75 10.41 -19.82
C THR A 96 8.40 11.10 -18.51
N GLY A 97 9.33 11.81 -17.88
CA GLY A 97 9.17 12.34 -16.52
C GLY A 97 9.38 11.33 -15.40
N TYR A 98 9.64 10.05 -15.72
CA TYR A 98 9.80 8.98 -14.74
C TYR A 98 11.11 8.23 -14.94
N LYS A 99 11.79 7.92 -13.83
CA LYS A 99 13.03 7.13 -13.84
C LYS A 99 13.15 6.30 -12.56
N GLY A 100 13.19 4.98 -12.72
CA GLY A 100 13.24 4.04 -11.60
C GLY A 100 11.85 3.60 -11.11
N ARG A 101 11.86 2.86 -10.01
CA ARG A 101 10.66 2.32 -9.36
C ARG A 101 10.84 2.32 -7.86
N THR A 102 9.74 2.44 -7.13
CA THR A 102 9.67 2.23 -5.68
C THR A 102 8.60 1.19 -5.36
N GLY A 103 8.79 0.43 -4.29
CA GLY A 103 7.73 -0.45 -3.80
C GLY A 103 6.60 0.34 -3.14
N VAL A 104 5.38 -0.13 -3.26
CA VAL A 104 4.28 0.15 -2.33
C VAL A 104 3.96 -1.14 -1.60
N HIS A 105 3.78 -1.06 -0.30
CA HIS A 105 3.78 -2.21 0.59
C HIS A 105 2.53 -2.25 1.45
N GLU A 106 2.15 -3.46 1.82
CA GLU A 106 1.11 -3.75 2.78
C GLU A 106 1.60 -4.90 3.65
N LEU A 107 1.80 -4.66 4.94
CA LEU A 107 2.30 -5.66 5.89
C LEU A 107 1.22 -6.03 6.88
N LEU A 108 0.72 -7.25 6.78
CA LEU A 108 -0.19 -7.87 7.73
C LEU A 108 0.62 -8.68 8.73
N MET A 109 0.42 -8.44 10.02
CA MET A 109 1.08 -9.17 11.10
C MET A 109 0.18 -10.28 11.64
N GLY A 110 0.76 -11.43 11.98
CA GLY A 110 0.04 -12.55 12.59
C GLY A 110 -0.23 -12.30 14.09
N THR A 111 -1.13 -11.37 14.40
CA THR A 111 -1.56 -11.09 15.78
C THR A 111 -2.43 -12.21 16.31
N ASN A 112 -2.59 -12.32 17.63
CA ASN A 112 -3.43 -13.33 18.25
C ASN A 112 -4.88 -13.24 17.75
N GLU A 113 -5.39 -12.03 17.56
CA GLU A 113 -6.73 -11.74 17.05
C GLU A 113 -6.88 -12.26 15.62
N LEU A 114 -5.90 -11.96 14.77
CA LEU A 114 -5.90 -12.43 13.38
C LEU A 114 -5.75 -13.95 13.28
N GLN A 115 -4.89 -14.55 14.10
CA GLN A 115 -4.72 -16.01 14.20
C GLN A 115 -6.04 -16.69 14.59
N ALA A 116 -6.77 -16.15 15.56
CA ALA A 116 -8.09 -16.66 15.94
C ALA A 116 -9.11 -16.59 14.79
N MET A 117 -9.05 -15.52 13.98
CA MET A 117 -9.92 -15.39 12.80
C MET A 117 -9.56 -16.39 11.70
N ILE A 118 -8.27 -16.63 11.45
CA ILE A 118 -7.80 -17.67 10.51
C ILE A 118 -8.26 -19.06 10.97
N TYR A 119 -8.09 -19.37 12.25
CA TYR A 119 -8.52 -20.62 12.83
C TYR A 119 -10.02 -20.86 12.58
N ASN A 120 -10.86 -19.84 12.76
CA ASN A 120 -12.30 -19.88 12.57
C ASN A 120 -12.75 -19.69 11.12
N LYS A 121 -11.82 -19.58 10.15
CA LYS A 121 -12.10 -19.36 8.73
C LYS A 121 -12.98 -18.12 8.50
N ALA A 122 -12.67 -17.02 9.16
CA ALA A 122 -13.41 -15.77 9.00
C ALA A 122 -13.37 -15.27 7.54
N GLU A 123 -14.40 -14.54 7.15
CA GLU A 123 -14.52 -13.93 5.83
C GLU A 123 -13.42 -12.89 5.60
N LEU A 124 -13.06 -12.68 4.31
CA LEU A 124 -11.97 -11.78 3.91
C LEU A 124 -12.13 -10.37 4.47
N ASP A 125 -13.34 -9.82 4.44
CA ASP A 125 -13.63 -8.47 4.93
C ASP A 125 -13.36 -8.32 6.42
N VAL A 126 -13.69 -9.34 7.21
CA VAL A 126 -13.45 -9.37 8.65
C VAL A 126 -11.95 -9.44 8.95
N ILE A 127 -11.22 -10.27 8.20
CA ILE A 127 -9.75 -10.37 8.29
C ILE A 127 -9.12 -9.02 7.95
N HIS A 128 -9.57 -8.36 6.86
CA HIS A 128 -9.07 -7.08 6.42
C HIS A 128 -9.31 -5.97 7.47
N GLU A 129 -10.54 -5.89 8.02
CA GLU A 129 -10.85 -4.92 9.08
C GLU A 129 -9.98 -5.13 10.32
N GLN A 130 -9.74 -6.38 10.71
CA GLN A 130 -8.87 -6.66 11.85
C GLN A 130 -7.43 -6.27 11.56
N ALA A 131 -6.90 -6.60 10.39
CA ALA A 131 -5.55 -6.20 10.00
C ALA A 131 -5.36 -4.68 10.08
N LEU A 132 -6.36 -3.89 9.62
CA LEU A 132 -6.32 -2.43 9.76
C LEU A 132 -6.33 -1.96 11.23
N LYS A 133 -7.11 -2.61 12.11
CA LYS A 133 -7.12 -2.33 13.55
C LYS A 133 -5.77 -2.66 14.20
N ASP A 134 -5.12 -3.71 13.73
CA ASP A 134 -3.79 -4.14 14.20
C ASP A 134 -2.66 -3.25 13.65
N GLY A 135 -2.99 -2.24 12.84
CA GLY A 135 -2.06 -1.24 12.33
C GLY A 135 -1.53 -1.52 10.92
N MET A 136 -2.12 -2.45 10.18
CA MET A 136 -1.79 -2.62 8.77
C MET A 136 -2.10 -1.35 8.00
N GLN A 137 -1.15 -0.91 7.19
CA GLN A 137 -1.32 0.15 6.22
C GLN A 137 -1.52 -0.48 4.84
N THR A 138 -2.52 -0.03 4.09
CA THR A 138 -2.77 -0.55 2.75
C THR A 138 -1.71 -0.06 1.75
N MET A 139 -1.50 -0.80 0.66
CA MET A 139 -0.63 -0.35 -0.43
C MET A 139 -1.05 1.01 -0.99
N LYS A 140 -2.36 1.31 -1.01
CA LYS A 140 -2.88 2.61 -1.44
C LYS A 140 -2.43 3.73 -0.49
N GLN A 141 -2.49 3.51 0.81
CA GLN A 141 -2.02 4.46 1.83
C GLN A 141 -0.51 4.69 1.73
N ASP A 142 0.29 3.61 1.68
CA ASP A 142 1.75 3.71 1.52
C ASP A 142 2.13 4.46 0.22
N GLY A 143 1.40 4.20 -0.88
CA GLY A 143 1.60 4.92 -2.13
C GLY A 143 1.26 6.41 -2.04
N ILE A 144 0.19 6.77 -1.33
CA ILE A 144 -0.21 8.17 -1.12
C ILE A 144 0.85 8.90 -0.30
N GLU A 145 1.39 8.31 0.76
CA GLU A 145 2.51 8.91 1.50
C GLU A 145 3.70 9.19 0.60
N LYS A 146 4.05 8.25 -0.29
CA LYS A 146 5.13 8.41 -1.26
C LYS A 146 4.86 9.53 -2.27
N ILE A 147 3.59 9.80 -2.61
CA ILE A 147 3.22 10.98 -3.42
C ILE A 147 3.50 12.26 -2.63
N PHE A 148 3.09 12.34 -1.37
CA PHE A 148 3.36 13.51 -0.51
C PHE A 148 4.87 13.70 -0.24
N MET A 149 5.65 12.63 -0.25
CA MET A 149 7.12 12.68 -0.20
C MET A 149 7.76 13.09 -1.54
N GLY A 150 6.98 13.29 -2.60
CA GLY A 150 7.46 13.67 -3.92
C GLY A 150 8.22 12.58 -4.67
N LEU A 151 7.94 11.30 -4.36
CA LEU A 151 8.57 10.15 -5.01
C LEU A 151 7.83 9.70 -6.28
N SER A 152 6.53 9.90 -6.34
CA SER A 152 5.67 9.50 -7.46
C SER A 152 4.45 10.42 -7.57
N ASP A 153 3.49 10.07 -8.41
CA ASP A 153 2.21 10.74 -8.55
C ASP A 153 1.03 9.76 -8.49
N TYR A 154 -0.17 10.32 -8.37
CA TYR A 154 -1.38 9.52 -8.21
C TYR A 154 -1.71 8.64 -9.42
N LEU A 155 -1.37 9.10 -10.63
CA LEU A 155 -1.57 8.31 -11.85
C LEU A 155 -0.76 7.01 -11.84
N GLN A 156 0.47 7.06 -11.32
CA GLN A 156 1.30 5.86 -11.21
C GLN A 156 0.80 4.93 -10.12
N LEU A 157 0.26 5.47 -9.01
CA LEU A 157 -0.34 4.66 -7.96
C LEU A 157 -1.57 3.89 -8.47
N LEU A 158 -2.49 4.54 -9.18
CA LEU A 158 -3.67 3.91 -9.77
C LEU A 158 -3.35 2.76 -10.76
N ARG A 159 -2.18 2.80 -11.38
CA ARG A 159 -1.75 1.73 -12.30
C ARG A 159 -1.34 0.43 -11.61
N VAL A 160 -1.03 0.48 -10.34
CA VAL A 160 -0.45 -0.65 -9.60
C VAL A 160 -1.30 -1.12 -8.43
N VAL A 161 -2.17 -0.24 -7.92
CA VAL A 161 -3.11 -0.55 -6.85
C VAL A 161 -4.52 -0.43 -7.41
N ALA A 162 -5.24 -1.55 -7.46
CA ALA A 162 -6.66 -1.55 -7.87
C ALA A 162 -7.51 -0.71 -6.89
N GLU A 163 -8.55 -0.10 -7.42
CA GLU A 163 -9.56 0.59 -6.61
C GLU A 163 -10.38 -0.39 -5.77
#